data_56cb7a88e4b7430aaf3725015311f23c
#
_entry.id   56cb7a88e4b7430aaf3725015311f23c
#
_cell.length_a   1.000
_cell.length_b   1.000
_cell.length_c   1.000
_cell.angle_alpha   90.00
_cell.angle_beta   90.00
_cell.angle_gamma   90.00
#
_symmetry.space_group_name_H-M   'P 1'
#
loop_
_entity.id
_entity.type
_entity.pdbx_description
1 polymer ?
#
loop_
_entity_poly.entity_id
_entity_poly.type
_entity_poly.pdbx_seq_one_letter_code
_entity_poly.pdbx_strand_id
1 'polypeptide(L)' 'SELEKIPGIGEKRRQLLLKKFKSVTAVKNATQQQLAEILSEKQAEAV' A
#
# COMPACT_ATOMS: atom_id res chain seq x y z
N SER A 1 -9.55 -4.66 5.83
CA SER A 1 -8.13 -4.64 6.14
C SER A 1 -7.64 -3.23 6.41
N GLU A 2 -6.47 -3.10 6.97
CA GLU A 2 -5.92 -1.78 7.29
C GLU A 2 -5.64 -0.93 6.06
N LEU A 3 -5.37 -1.54 4.93
CA LEU A 3 -5.13 -0.80 3.69
C LEU A 3 -6.38 -0.08 3.20
N GLU A 4 -7.55 -0.58 3.52
CA GLU A 4 -8.80 0.05 3.13
C GLU A 4 -9.06 1.37 3.86
N LYS A 5 -8.40 1.58 4.99
CA LYS A 5 -8.54 2.81 5.77
C LYS A 5 -7.80 3.99 5.16
N ILE A 6 -6.91 3.74 4.22
CA ILE A 6 -6.12 4.79 3.60
C ILE A 6 -6.93 5.44 2.46
N PRO A 7 -7.17 6.76 2.52
CA PRO A 7 -7.94 7.43 1.47
C PRO A 7 -7.29 7.27 0.10
N GLY A 8 -8.10 7.00 -0.90
CA GLY A 8 -7.64 6.87 -2.27
C GLY A 8 -7.13 5.50 -2.66
N ILE A 9 -7.01 4.57 -1.72
CA ILE A 9 -6.65 3.20 -2.05
C ILE A 9 -7.93 2.42 -2.35
N GLY A 10 -8.16 2.15 -3.63
CA GLY A 10 -9.25 1.29 -4.06
C GLY A 10 -8.84 -0.17 -4.03
N GLU A 11 -9.80 -1.03 -4.35
CA GLU A 11 -9.57 -2.46 -4.35
C GLU A 11 -8.44 -2.88 -5.28
N LYS A 12 -8.32 -2.24 -6.45
CA LYS A 12 -7.26 -2.58 -7.39
C LYS A 12 -5.88 -2.31 -6.82
N ARG A 13 -5.69 -1.14 -6.18
CA ARG A 13 -4.39 -0.82 -5.57
C ARG A 13 -4.08 -1.72 -4.40
N ARG A 14 -5.08 -2.04 -3.61
CA ARG A 14 -4.92 -3.00 -2.52
C ARG A 14 -4.44 -4.35 -3.05
N GLN A 15 -5.07 -4.83 -4.11
CA GLN A 15 -4.67 -6.09 -4.74
C GLN A 15 -3.25 -6.02 -5.31
N LEU A 16 -2.89 -4.91 -5.94
CA LEU A 16 -1.54 -4.73 -6.45
C LEU A 16 -0.49 -4.77 -5.33
N LEU A 17 -0.79 -4.11 -4.22
CA LEU A 17 0.11 -4.14 -3.05
C LEU A 17 0.26 -5.54 -2.50
N LEU A 18 -0.84 -6.26 -2.33
CA LEU A 18 -0.80 -7.61 -1.80
C LEU A 18 -0.10 -8.56 -2.75
N LYS A 19 -0.25 -8.37 -4.06
CA LYS A 19 0.42 -9.17 -5.06
C LYS A 19 1.93 -8.91 -5.05
N LYS A 20 2.33 -7.65 -4.93
CA LYS A 20 3.74 -7.27 -4.95
C LYS A 20 4.45 -7.64 -3.65
N PHE A 21 3.83 -7.36 -2.52
CA PHE A 21 4.44 -7.57 -1.20
C PHE A 21 3.99 -8.86 -0.51
N LYS A 22 2.98 -9.53 -1.04
CA LYS A 22 2.44 -10.82 -0.61
C LYS A 22 1.53 -10.78 0.62
N SER A 23 1.67 -9.81 1.50
CA SER A 23 0.81 -9.70 2.68
C SER A 23 0.72 -8.27 3.16
N VAL A 24 -0.28 -8.00 4.00
CA VAL A 24 -0.45 -6.68 4.62
C VAL A 24 0.76 -6.36 5.50
N THR A 25 1.27 -7.34 6.22
CA THR A 25 2.46 -7.16 7.06
C THR A 25 3.66 -6.73 6.22
N ALA A 26 3.86 -7.37 5.07
CA ALA A 26 4.94 -7.01 4.17
C ALA A 26 4.78 -5.59 3.62
N VAL A 27 3.54 -5.17 3.33
CA VAL A 27 3.26 -3.81 2.89
C VAL A 27 3.64 -2.80 3.97
N LYS A 28 3.29 -3.08 5.22
CA LYS A 28 3.62 -2.20 6.33
C LYS A 28 5.12 -2.09 6.57
N ASN A 29 5.86 -3.15 6.31
CA ASN A 29 7.30 -3.16 6.50
C ASN A 29 8.06 -2.60 5.29
N ALA A 30 7.37 -2.32 4.18
CA ALA A 30 7.99 -1.74 3.01
C ALA A 30 8.37 -0.29 3.25
N THR A 31 9.39 0.19 2.54
CA THR A 31 9.77 1.60 2.62
C THR A 31 8.78 2.46 1.87
N GLN A 32 8.74 3.76 2.21
CA GLN A 32 7.88 4.71 1.49
C GLN A 32 8.24 4.75 0.00
N GLN A 33 9.52 4.62 -0.31
CA GLN A 33 9.97 4.61 -1.69
C GLN A 33 9.41 3.42 -2.46
N GLN A 34 9.39 2.25 -1.84
CA GLN A 34 8.81 1.06 -2.45
C GLN A 34 7.30 1.20 -2.64
N LEU A 35 6.62 1.75 -1.65
CA LEU A 35 5.18 1.95 -1.71
C LEU A 35 4.80 3.00 -2.75
N ALA A 36 5.63 4.02 -2.92
CA ALA A 36 5.37 5.11 -3.87
C ALA A 36 5.38 4.64 -5.32
N GLU A 37 5.91 3.45 -5.61
CA GLU A 37 5.83 2.87 -6.94
C GLU A 37 4.40 2.52 -7.34
N ILE A 38 3.55 2.26 -6.35
CA ILE A 38 2.15 1.89 -6.57
C ILE A 38 1.22 2.98 -6.06
N LEU A 39 1.57 3.57 -4.92
CA LEU A 39 0.76 4.58 -4.25
C LEU A 39 1.33 5.98 -4.49
N SER A 40 0.49 7.01 -4.30
CA SER A 40 0.99 8.37 -4.26
C SER A 40 1.84 8.55 -3.00
N GLU A 41 2.63 9.63 -2.99
CA GLU A 41 3.48 9.93 -1.85
C GLU A 41 2.69 10.05 -0.54
N LYS A 42 1.53 10.72 -0.59
CA LYS A 42 0.67 10.86 0.57
C LYS A 42 0.11 9.52 1.05
N GLN A 43 -0.25 8.66 0.11
CA GLN A 43 -0.76 7.34 0.45
C GLN A 43 0.33 6.46 1.05
N ALA A 44 1.54 6.57 0.54
CA ALA A 44 2.67 5.81 1.08
C ALA A 44 2.99 6.24 2.52
N GLU A 45 2.84 7.52 2.84
CA GLU A 45 3.04 8.01 4.19
C GLU A 45 1.99 7.48 5.16
N ALA A 46 0.79 7.20 4.67
CA ALA A 46 -0.33 6.74 5.50
C ALA A 46 -0.27 5.25 5.84
N VAL A 47 0.57 4.51 5.17
CA VAL A 47 0.71 3.06 5.43
C VAL A 47 1.39 2.75 6.76
#